data_01c7edb37701fca696cd526953a19ee4
#
_entry.id   01c7edb37701fca696cd526953a19ee4
#
_cell.length_a   1.000
_cell.length_b   1.000
_cell.length_c   1.000
_cell.angle_alpha   90.00
_cell.angle_beta   90.00
_cell.angle_gamma   90.00
#
_symmetry.space_group_name_H-M   'P 1'
#
loop_
_entity.id
_entity.type
_entity.pdbx_description
1 polymer ?
#
loop_
_entity_poly.entity_id
_entity_poly.type
_entity_poly.pdbx_seq_one_letter_code
_entity_poly.pdbx_strand_id
1 'polypeptide(L)'
;DDETVGEIKQILQKHIEAENCIISGYHDLKTRKSGHINFVDVHIVFNDKVLLKESHELADHIEDRIRAIEEDASWIINIHQDPYDDGNKKHK
;
A
#
# COMPACT_ATOMS: atom_id res chain seq x y z
N ASP A 1 -7.00 -3.91 13.80
CA ASP A 1 -7.57 -5.21 14.13
C ASP A 1 -7.76 -6.03 12.86
N ASP A 2 -8.25 -7.24 13.02
CA ASP A 2 -8.34 -8.16 11.90
C ASP A 2 -9.25 -7.65 10.79
N GLU A 3 -10.32 -6.99 11.16
CA GLU A 3 -11.24 -6.47 10.17
C GLU A 3 -10.61 -5.33 9.38
N THR A 4 -9.92 -4.45 10.06
CA THR A 4 -9.22 -3.35 9.40
C THR A 4 -8.14 -3.88 8.47
N VAL A 5 -7.36 -4.86 8.94
CA VAL A 5 -6.33 -5.47 8.11
C VAL A 5 -6.95 -6.08 6.85
N GLY A 6 -8.08 -6.76 7.02
CA GLY A 6 -8.77 -7.36 5.87
C GLY A 6 -9.20 -6.32 4.85
N GLU A 7 -9.69 -5.17 5.31
CA GLU A 7 -10.11 -4.12 4.39
C GLU A 7 -8.93 -3.51 3.67
N ILE A 8 -7.80 -3.33 4.38
CA ILE A 8 -6.60 -2.82 3.73
C ILE A 8 -6.13 -3.78 2.65
N LYS A 9 -6.13 -5.08 2.95
CA LYS A 9 -5.72 -6.08 1.99
C LYS A 9 -6.62 -6.08 0.76
N GLN A 10 -7.91 -5.87 0.95
CA GLN A 10 -8.83 -5.81 -0.18
C GLN A 10 -8.55 -4.59 -1.07
N ILE A 11 -8.25 -3.45 -0.45
CA ILE A 11 -7.90 -2.26 -1.22
C ILE A 11 -6.66 -2.53 -2.06
N LEU A 12 -5.63 -3.12 -1.44
CA LEU A 12 -4.39 -3.40 -2.17
C LEU A 12 -4.60 -4.42 -3.27
N GLN A 13 -5.35 -5.48 -2.98
CA GLN A 13 -5.57 -6.54 -3.97
C GLN A 13 -6.34 -6.02 -5.17
N LYS A 14 -7.30 -5.14 -4.94
CA LYS A 14 -8.06 -4.56 -6.02
C LYS A 14 -7.15 -3.80 -6.99
N HIS A 15 -6.17 -3.08 -6.46
CA HIS A 15 -5.27 -2.33 -7.31
C HIS A 15 -4.27 -3.25 -8.02
N ILE A 16 -3.90 -4.36 -7.39
CA ILE A 16 -3.02 -5.33 -8.03
C ILE A 16 -3.72 -5.97 -9.22
N GLU A 17 -5.02 -6.24 -9.08
CA GLU A 17 -5.78 -6.91 -10.13
C GLU A 17 -6.24 -5.96 -11.23
N ALA A 18 -6.04 -4.66 -11.03
CA ALA A 18 -6.48 -3.69 -12.02
C ALA A 18 -5.72 -3.85 -13.33
N GLU A 19 -6.38 -3.53 -14.42
CA GLU A 19 -5.79 -3.74 -15.73
C GLU A 19 -4.67 -2.77 -16.06
N ASN A 20 -4.54 -1.69 -15.31
CA ASN A 20 -3.50 -0.70 -15.61
C ASN A 20 -2.10 -1.17 -15.25
N CYS A 21 -1.97 -2.25 -14.52
CA CYS A 21 -0.68 -2.87 -14.22
C CYS A 21 0.32 -1.95 -13.52
N ILE A 22 -0.16 -1.06 -12.68
CA ILE A 22 0.76 -0.14 -11.98
C ILE A 22 1.42 -0.83 -10.81
N ILE A 23 0.67 -1.64 -10.06
CA ILE A 23 1.18 -2.34 -8.88
C ILE A 23 1.29 -3.82 -9.17
N SER A 24 2.43 -4.41 -8.79
CA SER A 24 2.61 -5.86 -8.95
C SER A 24 2.36 -6.62 -7.65
N GLY A 25 2.45 -5.97 -6.50
CA GLY A 25 2.22 -6.65 -5.24
C GLY A 25 2.49 -5.77 -4.05
N TYR A 26 2.40 -6.35 -2.87
CA TYR A 26 2.77 -5.67 -1.64
C TYR A 26 3.35 -6.69 -0.68
N HIS A 27 4.08 -6.20 0.32
CA HIS A 27 4.59 -7.07 1.36
C HIS A 27 4.82 -6.27 2.64
N ASP A 28 5.06 -6.99 3.71
CA ASP A 28 5.36 -6.42 5.02
C ASP A 28 4.30 -5.45 5.49
N LEU A 29 3.03 -5.83 5.32
CA LEU A 29 1.93 -5.04 5.85
C LEU A 29 1.91 -5.20 7.36
N LYS A 30 2.04 -4.10 8.07
CA LYS A 30 2.00 -4.09 9.52
C LYS A 30 1.01 -3.04 9.99
N THR A 31 0.20 -3.40 10.95
CA THR A 31 -0.77 -2.47 11.50
C THR A 31 -0.66 -2.49 13.01
N ARG A 32 -0.96 -1.37 13.61
CA ARG A 32 -0.94 -1.25 15.06
C ARG A 32 -1.96 -0.18 15.46
N LYS A 33 -2.59 -0.38 16.58
CA LYS A 33 -3.53 0.61 17.08
C LYS A 33 -3.07 1.06 18.46
N SER A 34 -3.07 2.37 18.69
CA SER A 34 -2.71 2.94 19.96
C SER A 34 -3.74 4.03 20.26
N GLY A 35 -4.63 3.74 21.22
CA GLY A 35 -5.74 4.62 21.47
C GLY A 35 -6.62 4.71 20.24
N HIS A 36 -6.84 5.91 19.73
CA HIS A 36 -7.60 6.09 18.51
C HIS A 36 -6.70 6.39 17.30
N ILE A 37 -5.42 6.04 17.40
CA ILE A 37 -4.49 6.21 16.31
C ILE A 37 -4.24 4.85 15.66
N ASN A 38 -4.47 4.77 14.37
CA ASN A 38 -4.18 3.57 13.60
C ASN A 38 -2.88 3.79 12.83
N PHE A 39 -1.94 2.87 13.03
CA PHE A 39 -0.65 2.91 12.33
C PHE A 39 -0.66 1.83 11.26
N VAL A 40 -0.28 2.21 10.04
CA VAL A 40 -0.19 1.28 8.92
C VAL A 40 1.16 1.47 8.26
N ASP A 41 1.83 0.37 7.98
CA ASP A 41 3.12 0.38 7.32
C ASP A 41 3.09 -0.73 6.28
N VAL A 42 3.40 -0.41 5.05
CA VAL A 42 3.33 -1.40 3.99
C VAL A 42 4.28 -1.02 2.86
N HIS A 43 4.85 -2.05 2.24
CA HIS A 43 5.67 -1.88 1.05
C HIS A 43 4.83 -2.25 -0.15
N ILE A 44 4.71 -1.33 -1.10
CA ILE A 44 3.97 -1.57 -2.33
C ILE A 44 4.98 -1.62 -3.46
N VAL A 45 4.92 -2.71 -4.23
CA VAL A 45 5.85 -2.93 -5.33
C VAL A 45 5.22 -2.44 -6.60
N PHE A 46 5.90 -1.51 -7.27
CA PHE A 46 5.40 -0.93 -8.51
C PHE A 46 6.12 -1.57 -9.69
N ASN A 47 5.42 -1.71 -10.79
CA ASN A 47 6.01 -2.29 -11.99
C ASN A 47 7.10 -1.39 -12.53
N ASP A 48 8.04 -1.99 -13.25
CA ASP A 48 9.28 -1.30 -13.58
C ASP A 48 9.11 -0.18 -14.61
N LYS A 49 7.99 -0.15 -15.30
CA LYS A 49 7.77 0.89 -16.30
C LYS A 49 6.86 2.01 -15.81
N VAL A 50 6.52 2.00 -14.55
CA VAL A 50 5.64 3.02 -13.99
C VAL A 50 6.46 4.28 -13.72
N LEU A 51 5.94 5.41 -14.13
CA LEU A 51 6.60 6.68 -13.88
C LEU A 51 6.50 7.05 -12.41
N LEU A 52 7.50 7.74 -11.93
CA LEU A 52 7.51 8.15 -10.52
C LEU A 52 6.24 8.94 -10.16
N LYS A 53 5.81 9.81 -11.06
CA LYS A 53 4.60 10.57 -10.81
C LYS A 53 3.39 9.66 -10.63
N GLU A 54 3.28 8.63 -11.45
CA GLU A 54 2.16 7.71 -11.37
C GLU A 54 2.18 6.94 -10.06
N SER A 55 3.36 6.51 -9.63
CA SER A 55 3.45 5.75 -8.39
C SER A 55 3.09 6.61 -7.20
N HIS A 56 3.50 7.88 -7.19
CA HIS A 56 3.15 8.79 -6.11
C HIS A 56 1.65 9.03 -6.07
N GLU A 57 1.04 9.25 -7.22
CA GLU A 57 -0.39 9.54 -7.26
C GLU A 57 -1.20 8.34 -6.79
N LEU A 58 -0.79 7.15 -7.17
CA LEU A 58 -1.51 5.96 -6.74
C LEU A 58 -1.29 5.70 -5.26
N ALA A 59 -0.09 5.92 -4.75
CA ALA A 59 0.16 5.76 -3.33
C ALA A 59 -0.72 6.71 -2.52
N ASP A 60 -0.86 7.94 -2.97
CA ASP A 60 -1.73 8.90 -2.29
C ASP A 60 -3.18 8.44 -2.33
N HIS A 61 -3.61 7.91 -3.46
CA HIS A 61 -4.98 7.42 -3.59
C HIS A 61 -5.23 6.25 -2.64
N ILE A 62 -4.28 5.33 -2.56
CA ILE A 62 -4.41 4.18 -1.65
C ILE A 62 -4.46 4.67 -0.21
N GLU A 63 -3.63 5.63 0.12
CA GLU A 63 -3.63 6.18 1.47
C GLU A 63 -4.99 6.78 1.80
N ASP A 64 -5.59 7.52 0.87
CA ASP A 64 -6.91 8.10 1.08
C ASP A 64 -7.97 7.02 1.28
N ARG A 65 -7.87 5.93 0.54
CA ARG A 65 -8.82 4.84 0.68
C ARG A 65 -8.68 4.15 2.03
N ILE A 66 -7.45 4.03 2.51
CA ILE A 66 -7.24 3.43 3.83
C ILE A 66 -7.82 4.33 4.91
N ARG A 67 -7.61 5.64 4.81
CA ARG A 67 -8.17 6.58 5.78
C ARG A 67 -9.68 6.54 5.82
N ALA A 68 -10.31 6.23 4.70
CA ALA A 68 -11.76 6.17 4.63
C ALA A 68 -12.36 4.95 5.33
N ILE A 69 -11.53 3.98 5.69
CA ILE A 69 -12.03 2.81 6.43
C ILE A 69 -12.63 3.23 7.75
N GLU A 70 -12.00 4.19 8.43
CA GLU A 70 -12.53 4.70 9.69
C GLU A 70 -12.22 6.18 9.74
N GLU A 71 -13.20 6.98 9.33
CA GLU A 71 -12.95 8.41 9.11
C GLU A 71 -12.74 9.18 10.39
N ASP A 72 -13.29 8.70 11.50
CA ASP A 72 -13.13 9.39 12.78
C ASP A 72 -11.82 9.06 13.47
N ALA A 73 -11.09 8.08 13.00
CA ALA A 73 -9.82 7.72 13.61
C ALA A 73 -8.71 8.61 13.08
N SER A 74 -7.64 8.69 13.86
CA SER A 74 -6.40 9.30 13.38
C SER A 74 -5.56 8.20 12.75
N TRP A 75 -4.92 8.51 11.64
CA TRP A 75 -4.14 7.53 10.91
C TRP A 75 -2.72 8.02 10.71
N ILE A 76 -1.78 7.14 10.86
CA ILE A 76 -0.40 7.37 10.47
C ILE A 76 -0.06 6.25 9.50
N ILE A 77 0.09 6.61 8.23
CA ILE A 77 0.22 5.63 7.16
C ILE A 77 1.55 5.87 6.46
N ASN A 78 2.38 4.83 6.44
CA ASN A 78 3.66 4.85 5.75
C ASN A 78 3.62 3.85 4.62
N ILE A 79 3.63 4.35 3.39
CA ILE A 79 3.68 3.52 2.22
C ILE A 79 5.08 3.63 1.64
N HIS A 80 5.80 2.50 1.62
CA HIS A 80 7.12 2.44 1.03
C HIS A 80 6.96 1.99 -0.41
N GLN A 81 7.44 2.79 -1.34
CA GLN A 81 7.29 2.50 -2.77
C GLN A 81 8.52 1.76 -3.25
N ASP A 82 8.35 0.49 -3.51
CA ASP A 82 9.45 -0.36 -3.91
C ASP A 82 9.44 -0.57 -5.42
N PRO A 83 10.60 -0.60 -6.06
CA PRO A 83 10.65 -0.91 -7.48
C PRO A 83 10.40 -2.39 -7.71
N TYR A 84 10.06 -2.72 -8.95
CA TYR A 84 9.84 -4.10 -9.31
C TYR A 84 11.10 -4.91 -9.10
N ASP A 85 10.93 -6.10 -8.52
CA ASP A 85 12.02 -7.03 -8.31
C ASP A 85 11.68 -8.31 -9.03
N ASP A 86 12.40 -8.60 -10.10
CA ASP A 86 12.11 -9.76 -10.90
C ASP A 86 12.75 -11.03 -10.36
N GLY A 87 13.32 -10.96 -9.17
CA GLY A 87 13.93 -12.13 -8.55
C GLY A 87 15.33 -12.40 -9.01
N ASN A 88 15.79 -11.71 -10.00
CA ASN A 88 17.15 -11.86 -10.50
C ASN A 88 18.09 -10.76 -10.07
N LYS A 89 17.57 -9.78 -9.40
CA LYS A 89 18.40 -8.70 -9.01
C LYS A 89 19.38 -9.14 -8.02
N LYS A 90 20.56 -8.85 -8.30
CA LYS A 90 21.54 -9.11 -7.31
C LYS A 90 21.76 -7.85 -6.60
N HIS A 91 21.46 -7.85 -5.41
CA HIS A 91 21.60 -6.67 -4.63
C HIS A 91 22.99 -6.65 -4.16
N LYS A 92 23.77 -6.28 -4.94
CA LYS A 92 25.15 -6.28 -4.57
C LYS A 92 25.46 -5.34 -3.55
#